data_e8ccaa5aad126d56244d2ab1fa35be57
#
_entry.id   e8ccaa5aad126d56244d2ab1fa35be57
#
_cell.length_a   1.000
_cell.length_b   1.000
_cell.length_c   1.000
_cell.angle_alpha   90.00
_cell.angle_beta   90.00
_cell.angle_gamma   90.00
#
_symmetry.space_group_name_H-M   'P 1'
#
loop_
_entity.id
_entity.type
_entity.pdbx_description
1 polymer ?
#
loop_
_entity_poly.entity_id
_entity_poly.type
_entity_poly.pdbx_seq_one_letter_code
_entity_poly.pdbx_strand_id
1 'polypeptide(L)'
;MKNRLTLYLLLFPLILHAQILKNPIPDKLVVLTFDDAPASQYSVVAPLLQEYDFGGTFFVCEFQPNYADSALYMNWRQIQELDRMGFEVANHTHTHANVSKLSQAEFNKQLSYIEDKCDSLGIPKLTNFAYPGYGLNSQALEFLEAKDYVFARAGGSRAYDPLSDHPYLIPSWATDETNKAEILSAFDQAKDGKIVILTIHGVPDIEHPWVNTPPELFKEYLEYLKVNEFTVISMKELEEYIDVDEAKRLHKPDFSKKLSN
;
A
#
# COMPACT_ATOMS: atom_id res chain seq x y z
N MET A 1 63.06 -13.77 -10.90
CA MET A 1 61.89 -13.02 -11.35
C MET A 1 60.70 -13.49 -10.56
N LYS A 2 60.18 -12.68 -9.61
CA LYS A 2 59.01 -13.03 -8.75
C LYS A 2 57.79 -12.40 -9.39
N ASN A 3 56.88 -13.22 -9.96
CA ASN A 3 55.56 -12.77 -10.45
C ASN A 3 54.69 -12.42 -9.26
N ARG A 4 54.30 -11.14 -9.14
CA ARG A 4 53.26 -10.69 -8.23
C ARG A 4 51.91 -10.85 -8.96
N LEU A 5 51.09 -11.78 -8.47
CA LEU A 5 49.71 -11.97 -8.87
C LEU A 5 48.89 -10.86 -8.19
N THR A 6 48.41 -9.88 -8.98
CA THR A 6 47.52 -8.83 -8.48
C THR A 6 46.08 -9.38 -8.53
N LEU A 7 45.53 -9.68 -7.37
CA LEU A 7 44.13 -10.12 -7.22
C LEU A 7 43.24 -8.86 -7.22
N TYR A 8 42.52 -8.61 -8.32
CA TYR A 8 41.45 -7.59 -8.34
C TYR A 8 40.18 -8.17 -7.75
N LEU A 9 39.84 -7.71 -6.55
CA LEU A 9 38.60 -8.05 -5.91
C LEU A 9 37.46 -7.18 -6.53
N LEU A 10 36.60 -7.81 -7.35
CA LEU A 10 35.35 -7.24 -7.85
C LEU A 10 34.27 -7.32 -6.74
N LEU A 11 34.27 -6.36 -5.80
CA LEU A 11 33.34 -6.30 -4.66
C LEU A 11 32.24 -5.20 -4.80
N PHE A 12 32.04 -4.62 -6.00
CA PHE A 12 31.26 -3.37 -6.11
C PHE A 12 29.73 -3.48 -6.22
N PRO A 13 29.06 -4.55 -6.69
CA PRO A 13 27.59 -4.56 -6.74
C PRO A 13 26.89 -5.06 -5.46
N LEU A 14 27.55 -5.85 -4.62
CA LEU A 14 26.91 -6.41 -3.39
C LEU A 14 26.68 -5.37 -2.28
N ILE A 15 27.49 -4.31 -2.22
CA ILE A 15 27.43 -3.33 -1.14
C ILE A 15 26.20 -2.40 -1.27
N LEU A 16 25.79 -2.06 -2.50
CA LEU A 16 24.63 -1.18 -2.73
C LEU A 16 23.29 -1.87 -2.37
N HIS A 17 23.16 -3.15 -2.63
CA HIS A 17 21.94 -3.89 -2.30
C HIS A 17 21.78 -4.12 -0.79
N ALA A 18 22.87 -4.20 -0.04
CA ALA A 18 22.85 -4.36 1.42
C ALA A 18 22.40 -3.07 2.16
N GLN A 19 22.39 -1.91 1.49
CA GLN A 19 22.01 -0.64 2.09
C GLN A 19 20.49 -0.38 2.06
N ILE A 20 19.77 -0.87 1.02
CA ILE A 20 18.32 -0.66 0.91
C ILE A 20 17.53 -1.64 1.79
N LEU A 21 18.02 -2.87 1.95
CA LEU A 21 17.35 -3.87 2.76
C LEU A 21 17.93 -3.90 4.17
N LYS A 22 17.09 -3.57 5.17
CA LYS A 22 17.40 -3.76 6.61
C LYS A 22 17.41 -5.24 6.99
N ASN A 23 16.44 -5.98 6.46
CA ASN A 23 16.29 -7.42 6.64
C ASN A 23 15.99 -8.10 5.31
N PRO A 24 16.34 -9.38 5.12
CA PRO A 24 15.93 -10.16 3.96
C PRO A 24 14.40 -10.21 3.86
N ILE A 25 13.86 -9.94 2.67
CA ILE A 25 12.43 -10.08 2.40
C ILE A 25 12.14 -11.56 2.21
N PRO A 26 11.25 -12.17 3.02
CA PRO A 26 10.88 -13.57 2.85
C PRO A 26 10.06 -13.76 1.57
N ASP A 27 10.15 -14.92 0.95
CA ASP A 27 9.19 -15.33 -0.06
C ASP A 27 7.78 -15.36 0.54
N LYS A 28 6.75 -15.17 -0.29
CA LYS A 28 5.34 -15.14 0.10
C LYS A 28 4.96 -13.98 1.03
N LEU A 29 5.64 -12.84 0.90
CA LEU A 29 5.26 -11.60 1.59
C LEU A 29 4.21 -10.84 0.78
N VAL A 30 3.07 -10.56 1.40
CA VAL A 30 1.92 -9.87 0.80
C VAL A 30 1.48 -8.71 1.68
N VAL A 31 1.07 -7.60 1.06
CA VAL A 31 0.42 -6.48 1.73
C VAL A 31 -1.01 -6.34 1.22
N LEU A 32 -1.99 -6.37 2.11
CA LEU A 32 -3.38 -6.10 1.78
C LEU A 32 -3.71 -4.64 2.10
N THR A 33 -4.17 -3.90 1.09
CA THR A 33 -4.56 -2.49 1.25
C THR A 33 -6.01 -2.28 0.84
N PHE A 34 -6.72 -1.43 1.58
CA PHE A 34 -8.15 -1.20 1.46
C PHE A 34 -8.43 0.28 1.27
N ASP A 35 -9.07 0.66 0.17
CA ASP A 35 -9.29 2.05 -0.22
C ASP A 35 -10.72 2.52 0.06
N ASP A 36 -10.93 3.85 0.09
CA ASP A 36 -12.21 4.58 0.05
C ASP A 36 -13.08 4.50 1.31
N ALA A 37 -12.69 3.73 2.31
CA ALA A 37 -13.43 3.57 3.56
C ALA A 37 -14.89 3.04 3.42
N PRO A 38 -15.26 2.11 2.50
CA PRO A 38 -16.58 1.49 2.50
C PRO A 38 -16.93 0.84 3.84
N ALA A 39 -18.21 0.85 4.23
CA ALA A 39 -18.68 0.30 5.50
C ALA A 39 -18.35 -1.20 5.67
N SER A 40 -18.25 -1.93 4.56
CA SER A 40 -17.89 -3.35 4.55
C SER A 40 -16.46 -3.63 5.02
N GLN A 41 -15.56 -2.65 4.93
CA GLN A 41 -14.20 -2.80 5.46
C GLN A 41 -14.20 -2.99 6.98
N TYR A 42 -15.07 -2.29 7.71
CA TYR A 42 -15.22 -2.50 9.14
C TYR A 42 -16.05 -3.73 9.47
N SER A 43 -17.18 -3.94 8.76
CA SER A 43 -18.15 -4.98 9.13
C SER A 43 -17.81 -6.38 8.62
N VAL A 44 -17.00 -6.50 7.56
CA VAL A 44 -16.64 -7.78 6.92
C VAL A 44 -15.13 -7.99 6.90
N VAL A 45 -14.38 -7.02 6.37
CA VAL A 45 -12.92 -7.20 6.15
C VAL A 45 -12.17 -7.33 7.47
N ALA A 46 -12.32 -6.37 8.37
CA ALA A 46 -11.55 -6.34 9.63
C ALA A 46 -11.75 -7.60 10.49
N PRO A 47 -13.00 -8.12 10.72
CA PRO A 47 -13.18 -9.38 11.41
C PRO A 47 -12.51 -10.58 10.72
N LEU A 48 -12.57 -10.66 9.41
CA LEU A 48 -11.92 -11.74 8.66
C LEU A 48 -10.40 -11.65 8.78
N LEU A 49 -9.80 -10.47 8.64
CA LEU A 49 -8.35 -10.32 8.82
C LEU A 49 -7.89 -10.76 10.22
N GLN A 50 -8.65 -10.42 11.27
CA GLN A 50 -8.36 -10.90 12.64
C GLN A 50 -8.49 -12.42 12.76
N GLU A 51 -9.49 -13.04 12.13
CA GLU A 51 -9.68 -14.50 12.14
C GLU A 51 -8.47 -15.23 11.54
N TYR A 52 -7.88 -14.67 10.48
CA TYR A 52 -6.72 -15.24 9.80
C TYR A 52 -5.37 -14.82 10.40
N ASP A 53 -5.37 -13.89 11.37
CA ASP A 53 -4.15 -13.27 11.93
C ASP A 53 -3.32 -12.57 10.85
N PHE A 54 -3.99 -11.75 10.03
CA PHE A 54 -3.41 -11.01 8.92
C PHE A 54 -3.42 -9.51 9.19
N GLY A 55 -2.32 -8.84 8.79
CA GLY A 55 -2.23 -7.39 8.74
C GLY A 55 -3.05 -6.77 7.61
N GLY A 56 -3.26 -5.45 7.68
CA GLY A 56 -3.93 -4.70 6.62
C GLY A 56 -3.77 -3.20 6.81
N THR A 57 -3.82 -2.46 5.69
CA THR A 57 -3.72 -1.00 5.67
C THR A 57 -4.99 -0.43 5.07
N PHE A 58 -5.66 0.46 5.81
CA PHE A 58 -6.90 1.11 5.40
C PHE A 58 -6.60 2.55 5.00
N PHE A 59 -6.64 2.83 3.70
CA PHE A 59 -6.48 4.16 3.11
C PHE A 59 -7.80 4.89 3.13
N VAL A 60 -7.96 5.82 4.09
CA VAL A 60 -9.26 6.44 4.37
C VAL A 60 -9.42 7.80 3.72
N CYS A 61 -10.63 8.07 3.25
CA CYS A 61 -11.10 9.36 2.74
C CYS A 61 -12.56 9.58 3.13
N GLU A 62 -13.07 10.79 2.92
CA GLU A 62 -14.51 11.08 2.96
C GLU A 62 -15.04 11.13 1.52
N PHE A 63 -15.39 9.98 0.97
CA PHE A 63 -15.81 9.85 -0.44
C PHE A 63 -17.14 10.57 -0.68
N GLN A 64 -17.10 11.68 -1.42
CA GLN A 64 -18.25 12.51 -1.66
C GLN A 64 -19.07 12.03 -2.89
N PRO A 65 -20.40 12.27 -2.96
CA PRO A 65 -21.21 13.01 -1.97
C PRO A 65 -21.80 12.15 -0.84
N ASN A 66 -21.63 10.82 -0.89
CA ASN A 66 -22.39 9.87 -0.07
C ASN A 66 -21.71 9.48 1.26
N TYR A 67 -20.56 10.09 1.58
CA TYR A 67 -19.78 9.71 2.78
C TYR A 67 -20.58 9.76 4.09
N ALA A 68 -21.57 10.63 4.21
CA ALA A 68 -22.40 10.72 5.42
C ALA A 68 -23.36 9.51 5.60
N ASP A 69 -23.54 8.66 4.58
CA ASP A 69 -24.36 7.47 4.66
C ASP A 69 -23.56 6.32 5.31
N SER A 70 -23.89 6.01 6.54
CA SER A 70 -23.23 4.95 7.31
C SER A 70 -23.53 3.52 6.82
N ALA A 71 -24.48 3.36 5.90
CA ALA A 71 -24.70 2.09 5.20
C ALA A 71 -23.68 1.85 4.10
N LEU A 72 -23.08 2.93 3.58
CA LEU A 72 -22.14 2.91 2.47
C LEU A 72 -20.68 3.07 2.92
N TYR A 73 -20.43 3.96 3.88
CA TYR A 73 -19.08 4.31 4.32
C TYR A 73 -18.88 4.19 5.83
N MET A 74 -17.64 3.90 6.24
CA MET A 74 -17.25 3.91 7.64
C MET A 74 -17.32 5.32 8.21
N ASN A 75 -17.88 5.46 9.41
CA ASN A 75 -17.73 6.68 10.18
C ASN A 75 -16.38 6.70 10.93
N TRP A 76 -15.98 7.87 11.43
CA TRP A 76 -14.69 8.06 12.10
C TRP A 76 -14.49 7.22 13.37
N ARG A 77 -15.58 6.81 14.04
CA ARG A 77 -15.50 5.88 15.19
C ARG A 77 -15.10 4.48 14.74
N GLN A 78 -15.63 4.01 13.62
CA GLN A 78 -15.25 2.73 13.02
C GLN A 78 -13.79 2.74 12.52
N ILE A 79 -13.36 3.86 11.92
CA ILE A 79 -11.96 4.04 11.53
C ILE A 79 -11.03 4.02 12.75
N GLN A 80 -11.40 4.70 13.86
CA GLN A 80 -10.65 4.61 15.11
C GLN A 80 -10.59 3.19 15.66
N GLU A 81 -11.66 2.42 15.51
CA GLU A 81 -11.70 1.03 15.97
C GLU A 81 -10.78 0.12 15.14
N LEU A 82 -10.62 0.35 13.83
CA LEU A 82 -9.62 -0.35 13.01
C LEU A 82 -8.20 -0.19 13.59
N ASP A 83 -7.82 1.01 13.99
CA ASP A 83 -6.52 1.25 14.66
C ASP A 83 -6.42 0.48 15.98
N ARG A 84 -7.47 0.49 16.81
CA ARG A 84 -7.51 -0.29 18.07
C ARG A 84 -7.44 -1.79 17.86
N MET A 85 -7.93 -2.28 16.73
CA MET A 85 -7.82 -3.69 16.33
C MET A 85 -6.40 -4.05 15.84
N GLY A 86 -5.50 -3.07 15.73
CA GLY A 86 -4.11 -3.25 15.32
C GLY A 86 -3.86 -3.07 13.83
N PHE A 87 -4.86 -2.65 13.05
CA PHE A 87 -4.67 -2.34 11.63
C PHE A 87 -4.06 -0.96 11.43
N GLU A 88 -3.39 -0.79 10.29
CA GLU A 88 -2.91 0.51 9.88
C GLU A 88 -4.02 1.35 9.25
N VAL A 89 -4.18 2.59 9.74
CA VAL A 89 -4.97 3.63 9.08
C VAL A 89 -4.01 4.55 8.32
N ALA A 90 -4.30 4.84 7.06
CA ALA A 90 -3.44 5.61 6.18
C ALA A 90 -4.24 6.62 5.33
N ASN A 91 -3.56 7.53 4.65
CA ASN A 91 -4.17 8.68 4.00
C ASN A 91 -4.52 8.41 2.53
N HIS A 92 -5.78 8.73 2.16
CA HIS A 92 -6.27 8.66 0.78
C HIS A 92 -6.83 9.99 0.26
N THR A 93 -6.30 11.12 0.77
CA THR A 93 -6.85 12.47 0.62
C THR A 93 -8.22 12.65 1.32
N HIS A 94 -8.62 13.90 1.54
CA HIS A 94 -9.92 14.17 2.17
C HIS A 94 -11.09 13.68 1.32
N THR A 95 -11.11 14.07 0.03
CA THR A 95 -12.28 13.86 -0.84
C THR A 95 -11.99 12.97 -2.04
N HIS A 96 -11.07 12.01 -1.90
CA HIS A 96 -10.62 11.18 -3.01
C HIS A 96 -10.15 12.00 -4.22
N ALA A 97 -9.44 13.10 -3.96
CA ALA A 97 -9.04 14.06 -5.00
C ALA A 97 -7.83 13.53 -5.80
N ASN A 98 -7.92 13.60 -7.14
CA ASN A 98 -6.81 13.27 -8.02
C ASN A 98 -5.66 14.25 -7.82
N VAL A 99 -4.58 13.81 -7.17
CA VAL A 99 -3.48 14.68 -6.72
C VAL A 99 -2.65 15.24 -7.87
N SER A 100 -2.67 14.61 -9.05
CA SER A 100 -1.96 15.13 -10.24
C SER A 100 -2.55 16.47 -10.76
N LYS A 101 -3.73 16.85 -10.27
CA LYS A 101 -4.45 18.07 -10.65
C LYS A 101 -4.45 19.14 -9.59
N LEU A 102 -3.83 18.88 -8.43
CA LEU A 102 -3.84 19.79 -7.29
C LEU A 102 -2.57 20.64 -7.24
N SER A 103 -2.73 21.89 -6.83
CA SER A 103 -1.60 22.69 -6.35
C SER A 103 -1.09 22.14 -5.00
N GLN A 104 0.11 22.53 -4.61
CA GLN A 104 0.68 22.14 -3.32
C GLN A 104 -0.23 22.53 -2.14
N ALA A 105 -0.81 23.72 -2.17
CA ALA A 105 -1.70 24.20 -1.10
C ALA A 105 -2.96 23.35 -0.99
N GLU A 106 -3.57 22.99 -2.13
CA GLU A 106 -4.73 22.12 -2.16
C GLU A 106 -4.40 20.71 -1.72
N PHE A 107 -3.27 20.15 -2.17
CA PHE A 107 -2.85 18.83 -1.76
C PHE A 107 -2.57 18.77 -0.25
N ASN A 108 -1.84 19.77 0.29
CA ASN A 108 -1.61 19.88 1.72
C ASN A 108 -2.93 19.94 2.50
N LYS A 109 -3.93 20.69 2.03
CA LYS A 109 -5.26 20.75 2.65
C LYS A 109 -5.95 19.40 2.65
N GLN A 110 -5.84 18.64 1.56
CA GLN A 110 -6.42 17.30 1.43
C GLN A 110 -5.76 16.31 2.42
N LEU A 111 -4.44 16.35 2.55
CA LEU A 111 -3.70 15.48 3.48
C LEU A 111 -3.98 15.86 4.94
N SER A 112 -3.83 17.16 5.28
CA SER A 112 -3.94 17.64 6.66
C SER A 112 -5.33 17.42 7.24
N TYR A 113 -6.39 17.45 6.44
CA TYR A 113 -7.73 17.16 6.94
C TYR A 113 -7.82 15.74 7.55
N ILE A 114 -7.29 14.73 6.87
CA ILE A 114 -7.28 13.35 7.35
C ILE A 114 -6.31 13.19 8.53
N GLU A 115 -5.13 13.80 8.44
CA GLU A 115 -4.12 13.82 9.51
C GLU A 115 -4.71 14.39 10.81
N ASP A 116 -5.35 15.57 10.75
CA ASP A 116 -5.96 16.24 11.90
C ASP A 116 -7.11 15.44 12.51
N LYS A 117 -7.91 14.78 11.66
CA LYS A 117 -8.99 13.89 12.11
C LYS A 117 -8.43 12.68 12.86
N CYS A 118 -7.43 12.02 12.32
CA CYS A 118 -6.78 10.89 12.95
C CYS A 118 -6.13 11.29 14.29
N ASP A 119 -5.38 12.40 14.32
CA ASP A 119 -4.77 12.93 15.55
C ASP A 119 -5.83 13.21 16.63
N SER A 120 -6.95 13.85 16.27
CA SER A 120 -8.05 14.16 17.20
C SER A 120 -8.71 12.91 17.81
N LEU A 121 -8.54 11.75 17.18
CA LEU A 121 -9.05 10.46 17.62
C LEU A 121 -7.97 9.61 18.32
N GLY A 122 -6.73 10.11 18.42
CA GLY A 122 -5.60 9.40 18.99
C GLY A 122 -5.05 8.28 18.08
N ILE A 123 -5.39 8.28 16.78
CA ILE A 123 -4.77 7.42 15.79
C ILE A 123 -3.34 7.95 15.53
N PRO A 124 -2.31 7.08 15.49
CA PRO A 124 -0.92 7.50 15.26
C PRO A 124 -0.72 8.30 13.98
N LYS A 125 0.39 9.08 13.91
CA LYS A 125 0.77 9.83 12.70
C LYS A 125 0.69 8.92 11.47
N LEU A 126 -0.04 9.38 10.45
CA LEU A 126 -0.15 8.68 9.18
C LEU A 126 1.15 8.85 8.39
N THR A 127 1.75 7.74 7.98
CA THR A 127 3.02 7.73 7.27
C THR A 127 2.91 7.16 5.85
N ASN A 128 1.77 6.55 5.51
CA ASN A 128 1.57 5.92 4.22
C ASN A 128 0.41 6.57 3.45
N PHE A 129 0.51 6.54 2.13
CA PHE A 129 -0.40 7.20 1.22
C PHE A 129 -0.80 6.26 0.07
N ALA A 130 -2.03 6.38 -0.43
CA ALA A 130 -2.45 5.80 -1.71
C ALA A 130 -2.96 6.90 -2.64
N TYR A 131 -2.56 6.83 -3.91
CA TYR A 131 -2.97 7.82 -4.92
C TYR A 131 -4.41 7.56 -5.38
N PRO A 132 -5.38 8.49 -5.11
CA PRO A 132 -6.75 8.36 -5.59
C PRO A 132 -6.82 8.21 -7.11
N GLY A 133 -7.49 7.13 -7.57
CA GLY A 133 -7.61 6.84 -9.00
C GLY A 133 -6.26 6.71 -9.72
N TYR A 134 -5.19 6.39 -8.99
CA TYR A 134 -3.81 6.31 -9.49
C TYR A 134 -3.30 7.59 -10.17
N GLY A 135 -3.95 8.72 -9.91
CA GLY A 135 -3.53 10.02 -10.45
C GLY A 135 -2.31 10.56 -9.71
N LEU A 136 -1.16 10.55 -10.33
CA LEU A 136 0.11 10.99 -9.73
C LEU A 136 1.01 11.73 -10.75
N ASN A 137 1.96 12.51 -10.25
CA ASN A 137 3.01 13.19 -11.02
C ASN A 137 4.23 13.45 -10.11
N SER A 138 5.33 13.94 -10.66
CA SER A 138 6.53 14.24 -9.88
C SER A 138 6.30 15.22 -8.72
N GLN A 139 5.43 16.21 -8.92
CA GLN A 139 5.14 17.21 -7.91
C GLN A 139 4.42 16.61 -6.69
N ALA A 140 3.54 15.62 -6.89
CA ALA A 140 2.89 14.92 -5.80
C ALA A 140 3.89 14.16 -4.91
N LEU A 141 4.96 13.58 -5.50
CA LEU A 141 6.00 12.91 -4.75
C LEU A 141 6.78 13.90 -3.86
N GLU A 142 7.14 15.07 -4.42
CA GLU A 142 7.81 16.14 -3.66
C GLU A 142 6.96 16.62 -2.47
N PHE A 143 5.64 16.68 -2.63
CA PHE A 143 4.73 17.09 -1.56
C PHE A 143 4.62 16.04 -0.46
N LEU A 144 4.59 14.75 -0.81
CA LEU A 144 4.60 13.66 0.16
C LEU A 144 5.92 13.63 0.94
N GLU A 145 7.04 13.83 0.27
CA GLU A 145 8.35 13.91 0.91
C GLU A 145 8.43 15.09 1.90
N ALA A 146 7.94 16.27 1.52
CA ALA A 146 7.90 17.45 2.37
C ALA A 146 7.01 17.29 3.62
N LYS A 147 6.16 16.26 3.64
CA LYS A 147 5.26 15.87 4.73
C LYS A 147 5.74 14.64 5.51
N ASP A 148 6.93 14.12 5.22
CA ASP A 148 7.53 12.93 5.84
C ASP A 148 6.70 11.65 5.63
N TYR A 149 6.02 11.51 4.49
CA TYR A 149 5.43 10.23 4.15
C TYR A 149 6.53 9.20 3.84
N VAL A 150 6.26 7.95 4.18
CA VAL A 150 7.23 6.85 4.07
C VAL A 150 7.03 6.10 2.77
N PHE A 151 5.82 5.60 2.52
CA PHE A 151 5.47 4.89 1.31
C PHE A 151 4.25 5.51 0.62
N ALA A 152 4.18 5.35 -0.72
CA ALA A 152 2.98 5.70 -1.46
C ALA A 152 2.66 4.63 -2.52
N ARG A 153 1.41 4.14 -2.50
CA ARG A 153 0.92 3.08 -3.37
C ARG A 153 0.22 3.65 -4.61
N ALA A 154 0.65 3.15 -5.75
CA ALA A 154 0.05 3.32 -7.07
C ALA A 154 -0.58 1.99 -7.55
N GLY A 155 -1.05 1.91 -8.79
CA GLY A 155 -1.41 0.68 -9.47
C GLY A 155 -0.26 0.09 -10.28
N GLY A 156 -0.56 -0.74 -11.28
CA GLY A 156 0.43 -1.24 -12.24
C GLY A 156 0.46 -2.74 -12.41
N SER A 157 -0.31 -3.51 -11.64
CA SER A 157 -0.45 -4.97 -11.76
C SER A 157 0.90 -5.71 -11.89
N ARG A 158 1.82 -5.42 -10.97
CA ARG A 158 3.13 -6.07 -10.86
C ARG A 158 3.63 -6.07 -9.41
N ALA A 159 4.54 -6.98 -9.08
CA ALA A 159 5.16 -7.01 -7.76
C ALA A 159 6.07 -5.79 -7.52
N TYR A 160 6.10 -5.33 -6.29
CA TYR A 160 7.03 -4.32 -5.80
C TYR A 160 8.41 -4.94 -5.62
N ASP A 161 9.40 -4.34 -6.24
CA ASP A 161 10.81 -4.70 -6.07
C ASP A 161 11.54 -3.54 -5.37
N PRO A 162 11.79 -3.61 -4.06
CA PRO A 162 12.44 -2.54 -3.30
C PRO A 162 13.83 -2.18 -3.80
N LEU A 163 14.48 -3.06 -4.55
CA LEU A 163 15.80 -2.80 -5.12
C LEU A 163 15.77 -2.02 -6.43
N SER A 164 14.57 -1.77 -6.98
CA SER A 164 14.43 -1.08 -8.27
C SER A 164 13.26 -0.11 -8.35
N ASP A 165 12.32 -0.17 -7.42
CA ASP A 165 11.14 0.70 -7.38
C ASP A 165 11.28 1.80 -6.33
N HIS A 166 10.85 3.01 -6.69
CA HIS A 166 10.82 4.12 -5.74
C HIS A 166 9.73 3.91 -4.67
N PRO A 167 10.00 4.18 -3.36
CA PRO A 167 9.03 3.98 -2.27
C PRO A 167 7.70 4.75 -2.44
N TYR A 168 7.68 5.82 -3.23
CA TYR A 168 6.45 6.55 -3.56
C TYR A 168 5.77 6.08 -4.85
N LEU A 169 6.20 4.97 -5.44
CA LEU A 169 5.62 4.39 -6.66
C LEU A 169 5.43 2.88 -6.49
N ILE A 170 4.93 2.47 -5.33
CA ILE A 170 4.68 1.05 -5.02
C ILE A 170 3.53 0.54 -5.89
N PRO A 171 3.77 -0.44 -6.76
CA PRO A 171 2.72 -1.00 -7.60
C PRO A 171 1.79 -1.92 -6.82
N SER A 172 0.56 -2.06 -7.30
CA SER A 172 -0.43 -2.97 -6.73
C SER A 172 -1.36 -3.54 -7.79
N TRP A 173 -2.02 -4.66 -7.48
CA TRP A 173 -3.15 -5.17 -8.25
C TRP A 173 -4.46 -4.75 -7.60
N ALA A 174 -5.38 -4.18 -8.37
CA ALA A 174 -6.74 -4.00 -7.92
C ALA A 174 -7.53 -5.31 -8.05
N THR A 175 -8.37 -5.58 -7.06
CA THR A 175 -9.28 -6.73 -7.10
C THR A 175 -10.65 -6.31 -7.60
N ASP A 176 -11.30 -7.19 -8.36
CA ASP A 176 -12.71 -7.10 -8.73
C ASP A 176 -13.33 -8.51 -8.80
N GLU A 177 -14.62 -8.60 -9.10
CA GLU A 177 -15.35 -9.88 -9.16
C GLU A 177 -14.92 -10.80 -10.32
N THR A 178 -14.16 -10.29 -11.30
CA THR A 178 -13.83 -11.00 -12.55
C THR A 178 -12.38 -11.46 -12.63
N ASN A 179 -11.46 -10.87 -11.84
CA ASN A 179 -10.01 -11.06 -12.02
C ASN A 179 -9.36 -12.08 -11.05
N LYS A 180 -10.14 -12.98 -10.45
CA LYS A 180 -9.63 -14.00 -9.51
C LYS A 180 -8.36 -14.71 -9.99
N ALA A 181 -8.33 -15.15 -11.25
CA ALA A 181 -7.20 -15.91 -11.79
C ALA A 181 -5.92 -15.03 -11.85
N GLU A 182 -6.06 -13.75 -12.17
CA GLU A 182 -4.96 -12.79 -12.17
C GLU A 182 -4.41 -12.59 -10.75
N ILE A 183 -5.29 -12.41 -9.75
CA ILE A 183 -4.89 -12.22 -8.35
C ILE A 183 -4.18 -13.45 -7.80
N LEU A 184 -4.68 -14.66 -8.07
CA LEU A 184 -3.98 -15.88 -7.65
C LEU A 184 -2.60 -16.00 -8.31
N SER A 185 -2.49 -15.65 -9.61
CA SER A 185 -1.19 -15.61 -10.30
C SER A 185 -0.27 -14.48 -9.77
N ALA A 186 -0.84 -13.38 -9.28
CA ALA A 186 -0.06 -12.31 -8.66
C ALA A 186 0.63 -12.79 -7.38
N PHE A 187 -0.03 -13.58 -6.54
CA PHE A 187 0.58 -14.13 -5.32
C PHE A 187 1.84 -14.95 -5.61
N ASP A 188 1.91 -15.66 -6.75
CA ASP A 188 3.10 -16.42 -7.16
C ASP A 188 4.33 -15.53 -7.47
N GLN A 189 4.14 -14.20 -7.56
CA GLN A 189 5.22 -13.23 -7.77
C GLN A 189 5.86 -12.76 -6.46
N ALA A 190 5.30 -13.10 -5.29
CA ALA A 190 5.86 -12.80 -3.97
C ALA A 190 7.06 -13.71 -3.67
N LYS A 191 8.15 -13.51 -4.37
CA LYS A 191 9.40 -14.31 -4.27
C LYS A 191 10.61 -13.52 -4.74
N ASP A 192 11.78 -14.02 -4.47
CA ASP A 192 13.04 -13.41 -4.90
C ASP A 192 13.18 -11.94 -4.42
N GLY A 193 12.74 -11.65 -3.17
CA GLY A 193 12.78 -10.32 -2.57
C GLY A 193 11.70 -9.36 -3.08
N LYS A 194 10.71 -9.83 -3.84
CA LYS A 194 9.57 -9.04 -4.32
C LYS A 194 8.35 -9.24 -3.43
N ILE A 195 7.56 -8.18 -3.32
CA ILE A 195 6.38 -8.10 -2.46
C ILE A 195 5.14 -7.90 -3.34
N VAL A 196 4.07 -8.64 -3.06
CA VAL A 196 2.78 -8.45 -3.74
C VAL A 196 1.89 -7.56 -2.90
N ILE A 197 1.36 -6.50 -3.50
CA ILE A 197 0.43 -5.59 -2.86
C ILE A 197 -0.92 -5.65 -3.59
N LEU A 198 -2.01 -5.81 -2.84
CA LEU A 198 -3.35 -5.72 -3.39
C LEU A 198 -4.02 -4.40 -3.02
N THR A 199 -4.77 -3.86 -3.95
CA THR A 199 -5.75 -2.77 -3.75
C THR A 199 -7.13 -3.38 -3.74
N ILE A 200 -7.81 -3.29 -2.62
CA ILE A 200 -9.16 -3.83 -2.40
C ILE A 200 -10.05 -2.66 -1.97
N HIS A 201 -11.24 -2.54 -2.54
CA HIS A 201 -12.20 -1.51 -2.12
C HIS A 201 -13.22 -2.10 -1.13
N GLY A 202 -14.49 -2.09 -1.45
CA GLY A 202 -15.51 -2.70 -0.61
C GLY A 202 -15.63 -4.22 -0.78
N VAL A 203 -16.00 -4.90 0.31
CA VAL A 203 -16.25 -6.35 0.37
C VAL A 203 -17.62 -6.60 1.04
N PRO A 204 -18.75 -6.41 0.29
CA PRO A 204 -18.85 -5.90 -1.09
C PRO A 204 -18.69 -4.37 -1.17
N ASP A 205 -18.41 -3.85 -2.39
CA ASP A 205 -18.52 -2.44 -2.72
C ASP A 205 -19.84 -2.19 -3.43
N ILE A 206 -20.76 -1.52 -2.75
CA ILE A 206 -22.11 -1.28 -3.26
C ILE A 206 -22.14 -0.06 -4.18
N GLU A 207 -21.35 0.97 -3.84
CA GLU A 207 -21.32 2.23 -4.58
C GLU A 207 -20.47 2.14 -5.86
N HIS A 208 -19.44 1.27 -5.85
CA HIS A 208 -18.48 1.16 -6.93
C HIS A 208 -18.40 -0.29 -7.45
N PRO A 209 -19.47 -0.79 -8.13
CA PRO A 209 -19.54 -2.21 -8.53
C PRO A 209 -18.40 -2.67 -9.45
N TRP A 210 -17.69 -1.75 -10.12
CA TRP A 210 -16.55 -2.07 -10.99
C TRP A 210 -15.25 -2.39 -10.23
N VAL A 211 -15.19 -2.14 -8.92
CA VAL A 211 -14.09 -2.52 -8.01
C VAL A 211 -14.61 -3.38 -6.84
N ASN A 212 -15.81 -3.93 -7.01
CA ASN A 212 -16.42 -4.79 -6.01
C ASN A 212 -15.66 -6.11 -5.89
N THR A 213 -15.27 -6.45 -4.66
CA THR A 213 -14.81 -7.79 -4.32
C THR A 213 -15.89 -8.51 -3.52
N PRO A 214 -16.54 -9.55 -4.09
CA PRO A 214 -17.55 -10.32 -3.34
C PRO A 214 -16.97 -10.92 -2.05
N PRO A 215 -17.71 -10.94 -0.93
CA PRO A 215 -17.22 -11.48 0.35
C PRO A 215 -16.69 -12.91 0.25
N GLU A 216 -17.36 -13.77 -0.50
CA GLU A 216 -16.91 -15.15 -0.68
C GLU A 216 -15.57 -15.22 -1.46
N LEU A 217 -15.38 -14.36 -2.46
CA LEU A 217 -14.12 -14.28 -3.20
C LEU A 217 -12.98 -13.76 -2.32
N PHE A 218 -13.26 -12.73 -1.50
CA PHE A 218 -12.26 -12.24 -0.55
C PHE A 218 -11.84 -13.32 0.45
N LYS A 219 -12.80 -14.09 0.98
CA LYS A 219 -12.52 -15.22 1.86
C LYS A 219 -11.68 -16.29 1.18
N GLU A 220 -11.94 -16.60 -0.08
CA GLU A 220 -11.11 -17.53 -0.86
C GLU A 220 -9.66 -17.04 -1.00
N TYR A 221 -9.43 -15.72 -1.15
CA TYR A 221 -8.08 -15.16 -1.15
C TYR A 221 -7.39 -15.35 0.21
N LEU A 222 -8.09 -15.06 1.32
CA LEU A 222 -7.53 -15.24 2.66
C LEU A 222 -7.21 -16.73 2.95
N GLU A 223 -8.10 -17.64 2.57
CA GLU A 223 -7.88 -19.08 2.68
C GLU A 223 -6.67 -19.53 1.85
N TYR A 224 -6.55 -19.04 0.60
CA TYR A 224 -5.40 -19.33 -0.25
C TYR A 224 -4.08 -18.87 0.38
N LEU A 225 -4.05 -17.63 0.89
CA LEU A 225 -2.88 -17.08 1.56
C LEU A 225 -2.51 -17.89 2.81
N LYS A 226 -3.49 -18.27 3.63
CA LYS A 226 -3.28 -19.04 4.87
C LYS A 226 -2.78 -20.45 4.59
N VAL A 227 -3.46 -21.18 3.71
CA VAL A 227 -3.12 -22.58 3.37
C VAL A 227 -1.75 -22.68 2.72
N ASN A 228 -1.38 -21.69 1.93
CA ASN A 228 -0.08 -21.63 1.28
C ASN A 228 1.00 -20.91 2.11
N GLU A 229 0.75 -20.65 3.40
CA GLU A 229 1.72 -20.09 4.36
C GLU A 229 2.31 -18.74 3.91
N PHE A 230 1.49 -17.84 3.37
CA PHE A 230 1.88 -16.47 3.09
C PHE A 230 1.95 -15.65 4.38
N THR A 231 2.93 -14.76 4.45
CA THR A 231 3.00 -13.71 5.47
C THR A 231 2.24 -12.49 4.95
N VAL A 232 1.23 -12.04 5.68
CA VAL A 232 0.38 -10.91 5.30
C VAL A 232 0.54 -9.80 6.34
N ILE A 233 1.09 -8.66 5.90
CA ILE A 233 1.44 -7.52 6.76
C ILE A 233 0.71 -6.25 6.32
N SER A 234 0.75 -5.22 7.15
CA SER A 234 0.39 -3.84 6.79
C SER A 234 1.50 -3.18 5.96
N MET A 235 1.19 -2.09 5.29
CA MET A 235 2.17 -1.34 4.52
C MET A 235 3.25 -0.69 5.41
N LYS A 236 2.88 -0.29 6.63
CA LYS A 236 3.82 0.25 7.62
C LYS A 236 4.90 -0.76 8.00
N GLU A 237 4.57 -2.05 8.10
CA GLU A 237 5.53 -3.10 8.46
C GLU A 237 6.60 -3.35 7.38
N LEU A 238 6.44 -2.80 6.16
CA LEU A 238 7.50 -2.79 5.16
C LEU A 238 8.77 -2.07 5.66
N GLU A 239 8.65 -1.15 6.62
CA GLU A 239 9.79 -0.48 7.24
C GLU A 239 10.72 -1.44 8.01
N GLU A 240 10.26 -2.63 8.37
CA GLU A 240 11.10 -3.67 8.98
C GLU A 240 12.12 -4.23 7.98
N TYR A 241 11.78 -4.23 6.69
CA TYR A 241 12.59 -4.80 5.62
C TYR A 241 13.37 -3.76 4.84
N ILE A 242 12.84 -2.52 4.72
CA ILE A 242 13.33 -1.51 3.77
C ILE A 242 13.84 -0.28 4.51
N ASP A 243 15.06 0.14 4.21
CA ASP A 243 15.57 1.46 4.53
C ASP A 243 15.02 2.45 3.50
N VAL A 244 13.94 3.12 3.89
CA VAL A 244 13.18 3.98 2.98
C VAL A 244 13.95 5.21 2.56
N ASP A 245 14.72 5.81 3.47
CA ASP A 245 15.54 6.99 3.17
C ASP A 245 16.62 6.65 2.16
N GLU A 246 17.25 5.49 2.33
CA GLU A 246 18.27 5.01 1.39
C GLU A 246 17.65 4.63 0.04
N ALA A 247 16.46 4.00 0.03
CA ALA A 247 15.73 3.69 -1.19
C ALA A 247 15.34 4.97 -1.97
N LYS A 248 14.81 5.99 -1.29
CA LYS A 248 14.51 7.31 -1.89
C LYS A 248 15.76 7.98 -2.46
N ARG A 249 16.88 7.88 -1.76
CA ARG A 249 18.15 8.45 -2.20
C ARG A 249 18.71 7.78 -3.46
N LEU A 250 18.57 6.46 -3.58
CA LEU A 250 19.16 5.66 -4.65
C LEU A 250 18.25 5.50 -5.87
N HIS A 251 16.92 5.43 -5.66
CA HIS A 251 15.98 5.24 -6.75
C HIS A 251 15.38 6.56 -7.20
N LYS A 252 15.54 6.86 -8.49
CA LYS A 252 14.79 7.95 -9.11
C LYS A 252 13.39 7.45 -9.46
N PRO A 253 12.33 8.30 -9.24
CA PRO A 253 10.99 7.96 -9.68
C PRO A 253 10.94 7.66 -11.18
N ASP A 254 10.44 6.47 -11.54
CA ASP A 254 10.33 6.04 -12.94
C ASP A 254 8.85 5.99 -13.36
N PHE A 255 8.38 7.06 -13.98
CA PHE A 255 7.02 7.19 -14.49
C PHE A 255 6.79 6.46 -15.83
N SER A 256 7.81 5.82 -16.41
CA SER A 256 7.66 4.97 -17.60
C SER A 256 7.12 3.59 -17.26
N LYS A 257 7.26 3.15 -16.00
CA LYS A 257 6.66 1.91 -15.52
C LYS A 257 5.13 2.06 -15.46
N LYS A 258 4.40 0.96 -15.64
CA LYS A 258 2.94 0.98 -15.46
C LYS A 258 2.60 1.30 -14.00
N LEU A 259 1.79 2.34 -13.77
CA LEU A 259 1.42 2.87 -12.45
C LEU A 259 -0.12 2.98 -12.25
N SER A 260 -0.89 2.42 -13.18
CA SER A 260 -2.36 2.30 -13.10
C SER A 260 -2.79 0.90 -13.52
N ASN A 261 -3.89 0.44 -13.00
CA ASN A 261 -4.48 -0.86 -13.35
C ASN A 261 -5.40 -0.72 -14.56
#